data_41e93a4e6aa2f54c80c5237b5d4eefb0
#
_entry.id   41e93a4e6aa2f54c80c5237b5d4eefb0
#
_cell.length_a   1.000
_cell.length_b   1.000
_cell.length_c   1.000
_cell.angle_alpha   90.00
_cell.angle_beta   90.00
_cell.angle_gamma   90.00
#
_symmetry.space_group_name_H-M   'P 1'
#
loop_
_entity.id
_entity.type
_entity.pdbx_description
1 polymer ?
#
loop_
_entity_poly.entity_id
_entity_poly.type
_entity_poly.pdbx_seq_one_letter_code
_entity_poly.pdbx_strand_id
1 'polypeptide(L)'
;MADGIYTYFNEVEKLHCDVAIMNGGGIRADVPAGDWTFKTCKQVSPFGNVACLMSVTGKQIQDALEFAARFAGEDGKENGGFLQVAGATYEIHTDIPNTVQ
;
A
#
# COMPACT_ATOMS: atom_id res chain seq x y z
N MET A 1 4.99 1.71 5.70
CA MET A 1 5.67 0.76 4.78
C MET A 1 5.71 1.27 3.33
N ALA A 2 4.65 1.84 2.80
CA ALA A 2 4.67 2.40 1.44
C ALA A 2 5.75 3.50 1.30
N ASP A 3 5.88 4.39 2.29
CA ASP A 3 6.93 5.41 2.31
C ASP A 3 8.33 4.80 2.29
N GLY A 4 8.52 3.68 2.97
CA GLY A 4 9.81 2.97 2.98
C GLY A 4 10.17 2.41 1.61
N ILE A 5 9.21 1.86 0.88
CA ILE A 5 9.40 1.37 -0.49
C ILE A 5 9.73 2.55 -1.42
N TYR A 6 8.99 3.64 -1.30
CA TYR A 6 9.21 4.86 -2.08
C TYR A 6 10.63 5.40 -1.86
N THR A 7 11.05 5.53 -0.61
CA THR A 7 12.38 6.01 -0.24
C THR A 7 13.48 5.08 -0.75
N TYR A 8 13.28 3.76 -0.61
CA TYR A 8 14.26 2.77 -1.05
C TYR A 8 14.57 2.90 -2.55
N PHE A 9 13.54 2.96 -3.40
CA PHE A 9 13.77 3.06 -4.84
C PHE A 9 14.36 4.41 -5.24
N ASN A 10 13.92 5.52 -4.63
CA ASN A 10 14.39 6.85 -4.99
C ASN A 10 15.78 7.16 -4.43
N GLU A 11 16.06 6.79 -3.18
CA GLU A 11 17.27 7.23 -2.47
C GLU A 11 18.34 6.16 -2.39
N VAL A 12 17.99 4.90 -2.21
CA VAL A 12 18.98 3.80 -2.09
C VAL A 12 19.33 3.25 -3.45
N GLU A 13 18.35 2.85 -4.25
CA GLU A 13 18.56 2.34 -5.61
C GLU A 13 18.75 3.45 -6.65
N LYS A 14 18.37 4.69 -6.29
CA LYS A 14 18.46 5.87 -7.16
C LYS A 14 17.76 5.69 -8.51
N LEU A 15 16.66 4.94 -8.48
CA LEU A 15 15.72 4.80 -9.59
C LEU A 15 14.57 5.78 -9.37
N HIS A 16 14.01 6.32 -10.44
CA HIS A 16 12.88 7.23 -10.32
C HIS A 16 11.59 6.46 -10.01
N CYS A 17 11.01 6.72 -8.86
CA CYS A 17 9.75 6.15 -8.42
C CYS A 17 8.78 7.27 -8.07
N ASP A 18 7.68 7.39 -8.81
CA ASP A 18 6.68 8.44 -8.58
C ASP A 18 5.72 8.10 -7.46
N VAL A 19 5.29 6.83 -7.39
CA VAL A 19 4.28 6.36 -6.44
C VAL A 19 4.67 4.97 -5.98
N ALA A 20 4.53 4.71 -4.68
CA ALA A 20 4.64 3.37 -4.11
C ALA A 20 3.30 2.95 -3.51
N ILE A 21 2.90 1.72 -3.74
CA ILE A 21 1.69 1.15 -3.18
C ILE A 21 1.97 -0.21 -2.55
N MET A 22 1.25 -0.51 -1.46
CA MET A 22 1.24 -1.85 -0.90
C MET A 22 -0.11 -2.14 -0.26
N ASN A 23 -0.49 -3.40 -0.21
CA ASN A 23 -1.74 -3.80 0.43
C ASN A 23 -1.61 -3.74 1.95
N GLY A 24 -2.64 -3.23 2.62
CA GLY A 24 -2.67 -3.13 4.08
C GLY A 24 -2.62 -4.48 4.78
N GLY A 25 -3.16 -5.52 4.14
CA GLY A 25 -3.15 -6.88 4.67
C GLY A 25 -1.76 -7.53 4.79
N GLY A 26 -0.74 -6.90 4.20
CA GLY A 26 0.66 -7.31 4.36
C GLY A 26 1.30 -6.87 5.67
N ILE A 27 0.64 -5.97 6.41
CA ILE A 27 1.10 -5.46 7.71
C ILE A 27 0.37 -6.27 8.78
N ARG A 28 1.09 -7.17 9.48
CA ARG A 28 0.48 -8.23 10.30
C ARG A 28 0.61 -8.05 11.80
N ALA A 29 1.34 -7.05 12.27
CA ALA A 29 1.55 -6.84 13.71
C ALA A 29 1.83 -5.38 14.03
N ASP A 30 1.44 -4.98 15.24
CA ASP A 30 1.86 -3.72 15.83
C ASP A 30 3.22 -3.91 16.50
N VAL A 31 4.02 -2.86 16.52
CA VAL A 31 5.34 -2.88 17.13
C VAL A 31 5.45 -1.75 18.14
N PRO A 32 5.79 -2.03 19.41
CA PRO A 32 6.05 -0.99 20.39
C PRO A 32 7.33 -0.22 20.03
N ALA A 33 7.44 1.00 20.56
CA ALA A 33 8.66 1.78 20.44
C ALA A 33 9.84 1.05 21.07
N GLY A 34 11.02 1.16 20.48
CA GLY A 34 12.24 0.53 20.95
C GLY A 34 13.05 -0.05 19.78
N ASP A 35 13.96 -0.95 20.11
CA ASP A 35 14.84 -1.55 19.12
C ASP A 35 14.09 -2.60 18.29
N TRP A 36 14.32 -2.57 16.98
CA TRP A 36 13.80 -3.55 16.06
C TRP A 36 14.84 -4.61 15.76
N THR A 37 14.43 -5.87 15.91
CA THR A 37 15.24 -7.02 15.51
C THR A 37 14.72 -7.58 14.19
N PHE A 38 15.47 -8.51 13.61
CA PHE A 38 15.01 -9.26 12.41
C PHE A 38 13.67 -9.98 12.70
N LYS A 39 13.53 -10.53 13.90
CA LYS A 39 12.27 -11.16 14.34
C LYS A 39 11.11 -10.16 14.33
N THR A 40 11.33 -8.93 14.80
CA THR A 40 10.34 -7.85 14.78
C THR A 40 9.87 -7.60 13.34
N CYS A 41 10.80 -7.45 12.41
CA CYS A 41 10.47 -7.25 10.99
C CYS A 41 9.67 -8.40 10.42
N LYS A 42 9.99 -9.64 10.77
CA LYS A 42 9.26 -10.83 10.32
C LYS A 42 7.86 -10.93 10.91
N GLN A 43 7.64 -10.40 12.09
CA GLN A 43 6.30 -10.35 12.70
C GLN A 43 5.39 -9.35 11.97
N VAL A 44 5.95 -8.21 11.55
CA VAL A 44 5.20 -7.18 10.83
C VAL A 44 4.94 -7.58 9.39
N SER A 45 5.94 -8.14 8.71
CA SER A 45 5.86 -8.51 7.30
C SER A 45 6.41 -9.93 7.08
N PRO A 46 5.57 -10.98 7.34
CA PRO A 46 6.03 -12.37 7.33
C PRO A 46 6.06 -13.02 5.95
N PHE A 47 5.53 -12.38 4.91
CA PHE A 47 5.18 -13.06 3.66
C PHE A 47 6.33 -13.21 2.65
N GLY A 48 7.49 -12.70 2.87
CA GLY A 48 8.61 -12.83 1.93
C GLY A 48 8.36 -12.23 0.54
N ASN A 49 7.46 -11.23 0.46
CA ASN A 49 7.18 -10.53 -0.79
C ASN A 49 8.38 -9.72 -1.24
N VAL A 50 8.48 -9.48 -2.54
CA VAL A 50 9.50 -8.64 -3.13
C VAL A 50 8.87 -7.35 -3.67
N ALA A 51 9.62 -6.25 -3.63
CA ALA A 51 9.20 -5.01 -4.24
C ALA A 51 9.57 -5.00 -5.73
N CYS A 52 8.65 -4.50 -6.56
CA CYS A 52 8.85 -4.39 -8.00
C CYS A 52 8.66 -2.95 -8.44
N LEU A 53 9.44 -2.51 -9.42
CA LEU A 53 9.26 -1.23 -10.09
C LEU A 53 8.68 -1.48 -11.47
N MET A 54 7.59 -0.80 -11.81
CA MET A 54 6.92 -0.96 -13.09
C MET A 54 6.39 0.36 -13.61
N SER A 55 6.25 0.47 -14.93
CA SER A 55 5.63 1.63 -15.58
C SER A 55 4.15 1.37 -15.80
N VAL A 56 3.32 2.31 -15.34
CA VAL A 56 1.87 2.24 -15.50
C VAL A 56 1.31 3.60 -15.87
N THR A 57 0.08 3.64 -16.38
CA THR A 57 -0.62 4.89 -16.66
C THR A 57 -1.33 5.40 -15.40
N GLY A 58 -1.64 6.71 -15.39
CA GLY A 58 -2.43 7.29 -14.30
C GLY A 58 -3.80 6.64 -14.15
N LYS A 59 -4.43 6.25 -15.27
CA LYS A 59 -5.72 5.56 -15.24
C LYS A 59 -5.62 4.19 -14.58
N GLN A 60 -4.54 3.45 -14.82
CA GLN A 60 -4.32 2.15 -14.17
C GLN A 60 -4.18 2.30 -12.66
N ILE A 61 -3.49 3.34 -12.20
CA ILE A 61 -3.39 3.65 -10.76
C ILE A 61 -4.76 4.01 -10.19
N GLN A 62 -5.52 4.85 -10.90
CA GLN A 62 -6.87 5.24 -10.48
C GLN A 62 -7.79 4.02 -10.38
N ASP A 63 -7.78 3.13 -11.38
CA ASP A 63 -8.59 1.91 -11.37
C ASP A 63 -8.19 0.97 -10.22
N ALA A 64 -6.90 0.86 -9.93
CA ALA A 64 -6.40 0.05 -8.81
C ALA A 64 -6.89 0.60 -7.45
N LEU A 65 -6.84 1.91 -7.26
CA LEU A 65 -7.33 2.56 -6.04
C LEU A 65 -8.86 2.45 -5.92
N GLU A 66 -9.57 2.60 -7.02
CA GLU A 66 -11.04 2.42 -7.07
C GLU A 66 -11.42 1.01 -6.63
N PHE A 67 -10.78 -0.01 -7.19
CA PHE A 67 -11.01 -1.40 -6.81
C PHE A 67 -10.62 -1.66 -5.34
N ALA A 68 -9.49 -1.13 -4.90
CA ALA A 68 -9.02 -1.30 -3.52
C ALA A 68 -9.99 -0.70 -2.49
N ALA A 69 -10.69 0.36 -2.86
CA ALA A 69 -11.64 1.07 -1.99
C ALA A 69 -13.09 0.54 -2.08
N ARG A 70 -13.33 -0.56 -2.80
CA ARG A 70 -14.69 -1.05 -3.08
C ARG A 70 -15.54 -1.35 -1.85
N PHE A 71 -14.91 -1.65 -0.71
CA PHE A 71 -15.61 -1.91 0.56
C PHE A 71 -15.50 -0.74 1.55
N ALA A 72 -14.94 0.39 1.14
CA ALA A 72 -14.81 1.55 2.02
C ALA A 72 -16.19 2.05 2.45
N GLY A 73 -16.34 2.35 3.74
CA GLY A 73 -17.60 2.79 4.31
C GLY A 73 -18.59 1.67 4.63
N GLU A 74 -18.27 0.41 4.36
CA GLU A 74 -19.11 -0.74 4.71
C GLU A 74 -18.66 -1.35 6.03
N ASP A 75 -19.57 -1.33 7.02
CA ASP A 75 -19.27 -1.88 8.35
C ASP A 75 -19.06 -3.39 8.29
N GLY A 76 -18.07 -3.88 9.03
CA GLY A 76 -17.79 -5.31 9.17
C GLY A 76 -17.12 -5.94 7.96
N LYS A 77 -16.77 -5.18 6.94
CA LYS A 77 -16.02 -5.67 5.79
C LYS A 77 -14.56 -5.23 5.86
N GLU A 78 -13.70 -6.16 6.24
CA GLU A 78 -12.25 -5.97 6.18
C GLU A 78 -11.74 -6.27 4.77
N ASN A 79 -10.80 -5.47 4.31
CA ASN A 79 -10.19 -5.64 2.99
C ASN A 79 -8.68 -5.51 3.08
N GLY A 80 -7.98 -6.65 3.13
CA GLY A 80 -6.52 -6.70 3.08
C GLY A 80 -5.93 -6.16 1.78
N GLY A 81 -6.73 -6.05 0.74
CA GLY A 81 -6.35 -5.45 -0.54
C GLY A 81 -6.44 -3.93 -0.57
N PHE A 82 -6.90 -3.29 0.52
CA PHE A 82 -6.90 -1.82 0.60
C PHE A 82 -5.46 -1.30 0.51
N LEU A 83 -5.22 -0.36 -0.40
CA LEU A 83 -3.86 0.07 -0.72
C LEU A 83 -3.39 1.21 0.18
N GLN A 84 -2.19 1.06 0.71
CA GLN A 84 -1.42 2.12 1.33
C GLN A 84 -0.54 2.76 0.26
N VAL A 85 -0.48 4.08 0.23
CA VAL A 85 0.11 4.84 -0.88
C VAL A 85 1.14 5.84 -0.37
N ALA A 86 2.26 5.95 -1.08
CA ALA A 86 3.27 7.00 -0.91
C ALA A 86 3.50 7.70 -2.25
N GLY A 87 3.77 8.99 -2.22
CA GLY A 87 4.03 9.79 -3.42
C GLY A 87 2.79 10.31 -4.13
N ALA A 88 1.59 10.01 -3.62
CA ALA A 88 0.33 10.48 -4.18
C ALA A 88 -0.70 10.69 -3.07
N THR A 89 -1.69 11.52 -3.34
CA THR A 89 -2.85 11.72 -2.47
C THR A 89 -4.13 11.39 -3.24
N TYR A 90 -5.16 10.93 -2.52
CA TYR A 90 -6.44 10.62 -3.12
C TYR A 90 -7.56 10.76 -2.09
N GLU A 91 -8.79 10.90 -2.57
CA GLU A 91 -9.99 10.96 -1.75
C GLU A 91 -10.92 9.81 -2.10
N ILE A 92 -11.61 9.27 -1.09
CA ILE A 92 -12.59 8.21 -1.26
C ILE A 92 -13.97 8.80 -1.04
N HIS A 93 -14.84 8.70 -2.04
CA HIS A 93 -16.22 9.15 -1.99
C HIS A 93 -17.15 7.94 -1.90
N THR A 94 -17.59 7.61 -0.69
CA THR A 94 -18.43 6.43 -0.42
C THR A 94 -19.89 6.61 -0.84
N ASP A 95 -20.29 7.83 -1.15
CA ASP A 95 -21.64 8.18 -1.64
C ASP A 95 -21.80 7.97 -3.15
N ILE A 96 -20.72 7.67 -3.86
CA ILE A 96 -20.70 7.41 -5.31
C ILE A 96 -20.48 5.92 -5.53
N PRO A 97 -21.26 5.25 -6.41
CA PRO A 97 -21.06 3.84 -6.71
C PRO A 97 -19.66 3.54 -7.27
N ASN A 98 -19.10 2.42 -6.86
CA ASN A 98 -17.80 1.96 -7.36
C ASN A 98 -17.93 1.54 -8.83
N THR A 99 -17.01 1.97 -9.67
CA THR A 99 -17.03 1.73 -11.12
C THR A 99 -16.15 0.56 -11.56
N VAL A 100 -15.30 0.06 -10.67
CA VAL A 100 -14.40 -1.06 -10.94
C VAL A 100 -14.77 -2.22 -10.01
N GLN A 101 -15.21 -3.32 -10.57
CA GLN A 101 -15.65 -4.50 -9.82
C GLN A 101 -14.73 -5.70 -10.08
#